data_9470050c0026c18f778042bc22c4613c
#
_entry.id   9470050c0026c18f778042bc22c4613c
#
_cell.length_a   1.000
_cell.length_b   1.000
_cell.length_c   1.000
_cell.angle_alpha   90.00
_cell.angle_beta   90.00
_cell.angle_gamma   90.00
#
_symmetry.space_group_name_H-M   'P 1'
#
loop_
_entity.id
_entity.type
_entity.pdbx_description
1 polymer ?
#
loop_
_entity_poly.entity_id
_entity_poly.type
_entity_poly.pdbx_seq_one_letter_code
_entity_poly.pdbx_strand_id
1 'polypeptide(L)'
;MMSVFQAHTLYNACALRDPGSKRWLIKAHQTQCLYWRQKVEISFEKQQEITQNLKTQIETIRSSNRTSLKSVAKLFDSWDCAVENLDSKKSKIVNNVFVDKMRRVSGSCTADIRDFTNMIIQQSIKLCKQPQPCKFAAVAMGSLARGEKTSYYDLEFLLLVEEKTSYNIEYFRLLAMTIFFLIGNLQETKLKYMNIEELKGFDDTGKNGFKIDGLQPKAGNIPSGNGRPEQKDKFILTVRELITEYTKIWNNPDPEASMKGDFTAMLGHTALLYGDAALLEQFESAKHGMTA
;
A
#
# COMPACT_ATOMS: atom_id res chain seq x y z
N MET A 1 -7.47 -32.60 -15.56
CA MET A 1 -8.03 -31.75 -14.48
C MET A 1 -7.41 -30.37 -14.59
N MET A 2 -8.20 -29.31 -14.70
CA MET A 2 -7.71 -27.93 -14.83
C MET A 2 -7.07 -27.48 -13.50
N SER A 3 -5.86 -26.90 -13.56
CA SER A 3 -5.21 -26.37 -12.34
C SER A 3 -5.96 -25.16 -11.78
N VAL A 4 -5.79 -24.87 -10.49
CA VAL A 4 -6.39 -23.68 -9.84
C VAL A 4 -5.95 -22.40 -10.56
N PHE A 5 -4.71 -22.37 -11.04
CA PHE A 5 -4.19 -21.24 -11.82
C PHE A 5 -4.90 -21.07 -13.16
N GLN A 6 -5.12 -22.15 -13.90
CA GLN A 6 -5.88 -22.11 -15.16
C GLN A 6 -7.33 -21.68 -14.94
N ALA A 7 -7.96 -22.16 -13.85
CA ALA A 7 -9.30 -21.74 -13.48
C ALA A 7 -9.37 -20.24 -13.16
N HIS A 8 -8.41 -19.72 -12.42
CA HIS A 8 -8.31 -18.28 -12.13
C HIS A 8 -8.18 -17.45 -13.41
N THR A 9 -7.29 -17.84 -14.31
CA THR A 9 -7.09 -17.16 -15.61
C THR A 9 -8.36 -17.17 -16.45
N LEU A 10 -9.05 -18.31 -16.49
CA LEU A 10 -10.32 -18.44 -17.22
C LEU A 10 -11.42 -17.53 -16.62
N TYR A 11 -11.59 -17.53 -15.31
CA TYR A 11 -12.60 -16.70 -14.66
C TYR A 11 -12.32 -15.20 -14.80
N ASN A 12 -11.07 -14.79 -14.79
CA ASN A 12 -10.69 -13.41 -15.08
C ASN A 12 -11.01 -13.03 -16.54
N ALA A 13 -10.71 -13.92 -17.49
CA ALA A 13 -11.05 -13.69 -18.90
C ALA A 13 -12.57 -13.59 -19.11
N CYS A 14 -13.38 -14.42 -18.43
CA CYS A 14 -14.83 -14.33 -18.46
C CYS A 14 -15.34 -13.02 -17.85
N ALA A 15 -14.75 -12.57 -16.74
CA ALA A 15 -15.10 -11.31 -16.09
C ALA A 15 -14.78 -10.09 -16.98
N LEU A 16 -13.71 -10.15 -17.78
CA LEU A 16 -13.36 -9.09 -18.73
C LEU A 16 -14.32 -9.04 -19.93
N ARG A 17 -14.87 -10.19 -20.36
CA ARG A 17 -15.84 -10.27 -21.47
C ARG A 17 -17.26 -9.89 -21.05
N ASP A 18 -17.62 -10.13 -19.79
CA ASP A 18 -18.92 -9.81 -19.20
C ASP A 18 -18.73 -9.03 -17.89
N PRO A 19 -18.40 -7.73 -17.98
CA PRO A 19 -18.12 -6.89 -16.80
C PRO A 19 -19.30 -6.73 -15.84
N GLY A 20 -20.54 -7.00 -16.31
CA GLY A 20 -21.76 -6.96 -15.49
C GLY A 20 -21.97 -8.21 -14.65
N SER A 21 -21.24 -9.29 -14.92
CA SER A 21 -21.41 -10.56 -14.23
C SER A 21 -20.58 -10.66 -12.96
N LYS A 22 -21.17 -10.29 -11.84
CA LYS A 22 -20.58 -10.47 -10.48
C LYS A 22 -20.12 -11.90 -10.23
N ARG A 23 -20.79 -12.89 -10.82
CA ARG A 23 -20.50 -14.32 -10.64
C ARG A 23 -19.07 -14.71 -11.02
N TRP A 24 -18.56 -14.18 -12.14
CA TRP A 24 -17.21 -14.51 -12.62
C TRP A 24 -16.13 -13.88 -11.75
N LEU A 25 -16.35 -12.67 -11.28
CA LEU A 25 -15.43 -11.97 -10.40
C LEU A 25 -15.30 -12.66 -9.03
N ILE A 26 -16.44 -13.08 -8.45
CA ILE A 26 -16.45 -13.86 -7.20
C ILE A 26 -15.68 -15.16 -7.39
N LYS A 27 -15.92 -15.90 -8.48
CA LYS A 27 -15.19 -17.14 -8.77
C LYS A 27 -13.70 -16.91 -8.98
N ALA A 28 -13.31 -15.84 -9.69
CA ALA A 28 -11.91 -15.49 -9.88
C ALA A 28 -11.23 -15.22 -8.51
N HIS A 29 -11.86 -14.45 -7.65
CA HIS A 29 -11.34 -14.18 -6.32
C HIS A 29 -11.25 -15.43 -5.43
N GLN A 30 -12.32 -16.24 -5.39
CA GLN A 30 -12.31 -17.50 -4.64
C GLN A 30 -11.19 -18.43 -5.11
N THR A 31 -11.01 -18.54 -6.43
CA THR A 31 -9.97 -19.38 -7.02
C THR A 31 -8.57 -18.83 -6.71
N GLN A 32 -8.41 -17.52 -6.69
CA GLN A 32 -7.17 -16.86 -6.33
C GLN A 32 -6.83 -17.10 -4.85
N CYS A 33 -7.82 -17.01 -3.94
CA CYS A 33 -7.66 -17.33 -2.53
C CYS A 33 -7.27 -18.80 -2.32
N LEU A 34 -7.90 -19.73 -3.07
CA LEU A 34 -7.56 -21.14 -3.02
C LEU A 34 -6.12 -21.40 -3.48
N TYR A 35 -5.73 -20.80 -4.61
CA TYR A 35 -4.36 -20.90 -5.13
C TYR A 35 -3.33 -20.39 -4.12
N TRP A 36 -3.58 -19.21 -3.54
CA TRP A 36 -2.71 -18.66 -2.52
C TRP A 36 -2.60 -19.57 -1.30
N ARG A 37 -3.74 -20.05 -0.75
CA ARG A 37 -3.73 -20.98 0.39
C ARG A 37 -2.92 -22.26 0.12
N GLN A 38 -3.03 -22.80 -1.10
CA GLN A 38 -2.22 -23.95 -1.50
C GLN A 38 -0.73 -23.62 -1.57
N LYS A 39 -0.37 -22.44 -2.06
CA LYS A 39 1.02 -22.00 -2.17
C LYS A 39 1.68 -21.77 -0.80
N VAL A 40 0.95 -21.21 0.15
CA VAL A 40 1.44 -20.98 1.53
C VAL A 40 1.05 -22.11 2.49
N GLU A 41 0.39 -23.15 2.00
CA GLU A 41 -0.04 -24.32 2.79
C GLU A 41 -0.73 -23.96 4.11
N ILE A 42 -1.70 -23.06 4.05
CA ILE A 42 -2.44 -22.57 5.21
C ILE A 42 -3.89 -23.10 5.18
N SER A 43 -4.41 -23.50 6.33
CA SER A 43 -5.81 -23.87 6.45
C SER A 43 -6.74 -22.65 6.44
N PHE A 44 -8.02 -22.88 6.18
CA PHE A 44 -9.02 -21.81 6.20
C PHE A 44 -9.17 -21.19 7.59
N GLU A 45 -9.16 -22.01 8.61
CA GLU A 45 -9.26 -21.60 10.02
C GLU A 45 -8.09 -20.70 10.40
N LYS A 46 -6.87 -21.09 10.01
CA LYS A 46 -5.68 -20.27 10.27
C LYS A 46 -5.69 -18.95 9.52
N GLN A 47 -6.20 -18.93 8.28
CA GLN A 47 -6.43 -17.69 7.54
C GLN A 47 -7.41 -16.78 8.27
N GLN A 48 -8.54 -17.35 8.78
CA GLN A 48 -9.53 -16.57 9.52
C GLN A 48 -8.95 -16.01 10.83
N GLU A 49 -8.20 -16.82 11.59
CA GLU A 49 -7.51 -16.37 12.80
C GLU A 49 -6.60 -15.16 12.53
N ILE A 50 -5.73 -15.26 11.51
CA ILE A 50 -4.83 -14.18 11.13
C ILE A 50 -5.63 -12.93 10.74
N THR A 51 -6.66 -13.10 9.92
CA THR A 51 -7.52 -12.00 9.46
C THR A 51 -8.19 -11.30 10.65
N GLN A 52 -8.72 -12.06 11.61
CA GLN A 52 -9.37 -11.48 12.77
C GLN A 52 -8.39 -10.70 13.66
N ASN A 53 -7.18 -11.23 13.84
CA ASN A 53 -6.13 -10.54 14.58
C ASN A 53 -5.74 -9.21 13.92
N LEU A 54 -5.57 -9.20 12.60
CA LEU A 54 -5.27 -7.99 11.84
C LEU A 54 -6.42 -6.96 11.92
N LYS A 55 -7.67 -7.41 11.82
CA LYS A 55 -8.85 -6.54 11.98
C LYS A 55 -8.88 -5.88 13.35
N THR A 56 -8.68 -6.65 14.41
CA THR A 56 -8.66 -6.13 15.79
C THR A 56 -7.58 -5.06 15.94
N GLN A 57 -6.41 -5.27 15.36
CA GLN A 57 -5.30 -4.33 15.48
C GLN A 57 -5.57 -3.03 14.70
N ILE A 58 -6.04 -3.09 13.46
CA ILE A 58 -6.35 -1.88 12.70
C ILE A 58 -7.48 -1.07 13.34
N GLU A 59 -8.49 -1.72 13.93
CA GLU A 59 -9.55 -1.04 14.64
C GLU A 59 -9.05 -0.37 15.93
N THR A 60 -8.09 -0.99 16.63
CA THR A 60 -7.44 -0.39 17.80
C THR A 60 -6.70 0.89 17.40
N ILE A 61 -5.91 0.85 16.33
CA ILE A 61 -5.21 2.00 15.76
C ILE A 61 -6.22 3.10 15.40
N ARG A 62 -7.32 2.76 14.73
CA ARG A 62 -8.36 3.72 14.35
C ARG A 62 -9.04 4.37 15.53
N SER A 63 -9.32 3.59 16.57
CA SER A 63 -9.93 4.12 17.79
C SER A 63 -9.01 5.15 18.47
N SER A 64 -7.73 4.83 18.60
CA SER A 64 -6.71 5.75 19.13
C SER A 64 -6.60 7.02 18.29
N ASN A 65 -6.44 6.87 16.97
CA ASN A 65 -6.29 7.99 16.05
C ASN A 65 -7.54 8.88 16.00
N ARG A 66 -8.75 8.29 16.07
CA ARG A 66 -10.01 9.04 16.15
C ARG A 66 -10.06 9.92 17.40
N THR A 67 -9.58 9.42 18.53
CA THR A 67 -9.53 10.18 19.79
C THR A 67 -8.58 11.37 19.66
N SER A 68 -7.41 11.16 19.09
CA SER A 68 -6.41 12.20 18.83
C SER A 68 -6.94 13.27 17.86
N LEU A 69 -7.57 12.87 16.76
CA LEU A 69 -8.18 13.77 15.78
C LEU A 69 -9.34 14.58 16.37
N LYS A 70 -10.21 13.96 17.20
CA LYS A 70 -11.27 14.67 17.91
C LYS A 70 -10.73 15.74 18.84
N SER A 71 -9.59 15.51 19.47
CA SER A 71 -8.96 16.53 20.35
C SER A 71 -8.49 17.75 19.55
N VAL A 72 -8.03 17.55 18.33
CA VAL A 72 -7.63 18.65 17.44
C VAL A 72 -8.85 19.36 16.85
N ALA A 73 -9.89 18.62 16.45
CA ALA A 73 -11.14 19.22 15.96
C ALA A 73 -11.79 20.16 17.00
N LYS A 74 -11.85 19.73 18.28
CA LYS A 74 -12.37 20.57 19.35
C LYS A 74 -11.60 21.88 19.52
N LEU A 75 -10.30 21.88 19.30
CA LEU A 75 -9.51 23.12 19.31
C LEU A 75 -9.90 24.01 18.12
N PHE A 76 -10.13 23.43 16.96
CA PHE A 76 -10.53 24.16 15.78
C PHE A 76 -11.90 24.81 15.97
N ASP A 77 -12.88 24.07 16.47
CA ASP A 77 -14.22 24.60 16.78
C ASP A 77 -14.17 25.76 17.79
N SER A 78 -13.26 25.69 18.78
CA SER A 78 -13.06 26.77 19.74
C SER A 78 -12.36 27.99 19.14
N TRP A 79 -11.67 27.85 18.02
CA TRP A 79 -10.92 28.90 17.33
C TRP A 79 -11.73 29.62 16.26
N ASP A 80 -12.65 28.94 15.58
CA ASP A 80 -13.51 29.57 14.59
C ASP A 80 -14.30 30.74 15.19
N CYS A 81 -14.74 30.61 16.44
CA CYS A 81 -15.38 31.68 17.19
C CYS A 81 -14.41 32.82 17.63
N ALA A 82 -13.10 32.54 17.67
CA ALA A 82 -12.11 33.53 18.16
C ALA A 82 -11.37 34.24 17.02
N VAL A 83 -11.27 33.62 15.83
CA VAL A 83 -10.47 34.13 14.70
C VAL A 83 -11.10 35.37 14.05
N GLU A 84 -12.41 35.51 14.08
CA GLU A 84 -13.10 36.68 13.51
C GLU A 84 -12.68 38.04 14.18
N ASN A 85 -12.05 37.98 15.35
CA ASN A 85 -11.61 39.14 16.13
C ASN A 85 -10.13 39.24 16.42
N LEU A 86 -9.27 38.40 15.78
CA LEU A 86 -7.84 38.40 16.02
C LEU A 86 -7.07 39.31 15.05
N ASP A 87 -6.13 40.09 15.60
CA ASP A 87 -5.13 40.74 14.76
C ASP A 87 -4.27 39.70 13.98
N SER A 88 -3.66 40.14 12.87
CA SER A 88 -2.91 39.24 11.97
C SER A 88 -1.75 38.49 12.66
N LYS A 89 -1.21 39.02 13.74
CA LYS A 89 -0.12 38.41 14.50
C LYS A 89 -0.61 37.29 15.41
N LYS A 90 -1.74 37.47 16.07
CA LYS A 90 -2.38 36.43 16.89
C LYS A 90 -2.93 35.30 16.02
N SER A 91 -3.51 35.62 14.87
CA SER A 91 -3.97 34.63 13.89
C SER A 91 -2.83 33.71 13.42
N LYS A 92 -1.62 34.25 13.14
CA LYS A 92 -0.44 33.45 12.79
C LYS A 92 0.00 32.52 13.92
N ILE A 93 -0.01 32.97 15.17
CA ILE A 93 0.35 32.13 16.32
C ILE A 93 -0.62 30.96 16.46
N VAL A 94 -1.90 31.22 16.36
CA VAL A 94 -2.97 30.22 16.43
C VAL A 94 -2.81 29.18 15.32
N ASN A 95 -2.63 29.62 14.07
CA ASN A 95 -2.39 28.73 12.94
C ASN A 95 -1.16 27.84 13.12
N ASN A 96 -0.05 28.40 13.65
CA ASN A 96 1.15 27.60 13.90
C ASN A 96 0.91 26.51 14.94
N VAL A 97 0.22 26.83 16.04
CA VAL A 97 -0.12 25.83 17.08
C VAL A 97 -1.01 24.71 16.50
N PHE A 98 -1.98 25.06 15.64
CA PHE A 98 -2.82 24.07 14.96
C PHE A 98 -2.00 23.19 14.03
N VAL A 99 -1.19 23.78 13.17
CA VAL A 99 -0.32 23.05 12.23
C VAL A 99 0.59 22.10 12.96
N ASP A 100 1.22 22.53 14.05
CA ASP A 100 2.11 21.69 14.86
C ASP A 100 1.37 20.52 15.51
N LYS A 101 0.15 20.76 16.00
CA LYS A 101 -0.69 19.70 16.55
C LYS A 101 -1.13 18.69 15.49
N MET A 102 -1.55 19.17 14.31
CA MET A 102 -1.89 18.31 13.18
C MET A 102 -0.69 17.47 12.72
N ARG A 103 0.51 18.06 12.63
CA ARG A 103 1.73 17.32 12.30
C ARG A 103 2.03 16.22 13.31
N ARG A 104 1.88 16.47 14.62
CA ARG A 104 2.10 15.44 15.65
C ARG A 104 1.09 14.30 15.53
N VAL A 105 -0.19 14.61 15.34
CA VAL A 105 -1.23 13.60 15.18
C VAL A 105 -1.01 12.80 13.89
N SER A 106 -0.73 13.46 12.76
CA SER A 106 -0.43 12.80 11.49
C SER A 106 0.83 11.92 11.60
N GLY A 107 1.88 12.42 12.26
CA GLY A 107 3.09 11.64 12.50
C GLY A 107 2.85 10.40 13.34
N SER A 108 2.07 10.52 14.42
CA SER A 108 1.67 9.36 15.25
C SER A 108 0.84 8.36 14.44
N CYS A 109 -0.19 8.83 13.72
CA CYS A 109 -1.00 7.97 12.85
C CYS A 109 -0.14 7.24 11.80
N THR A 110 0.84 7.94 11.22
CA THR A 110 1.76 7.35 10.23
C THR A 110 2.65 6.29 10.86
N ALA A 111 3.17 6.52 12.08
CA ALA A 111 3.97 5.54 12.80
C ALA A 111 3.16 4.26 13.08
N ASP A 112 1.96 4.40 13.65
CA ASP A 112 1.06 3.26 13.92
C ASP A 112 0.78 2.43 12.65
N ILE A 113 0.61 3.11 11.51
CA ILE A 113 0.35 2.45 10.23
C ILE A 113 1.59 1.77 9.65
N ARG A 114 2.77 2.38 9.83
CA ARG A 114 4.04 1.71 9.45
C ARG A 114 4.25 0.44 10.26
N ASP A 115 4.00 0.49 11.57
CA ASP A 115 4.12 -0.67 12.45
C ASP A 115 3.12 -1.77 12.09
N PHE A 116 1.86 -1.40 11.78
CA PHE A 116 0.86 -2.33 11.27
C PHE A 116 1.27 -2.96 9.95
N THR A 117 1.80 -2.17 9.02
CA THR A 117 2.29 -2.67 7.73
C THR A 117 3.49 -3.60 7.91
N ASN A 118 4.43 -3.22 8.78
CA ASN A 118 5.58 -4.07 9.15
C ASN A 118 5.12 -5.43 9.68
N MET A 119 4.13 -5.44 10.55
CA MET A 119 3.57 -6.68 11.09
C MET A 119 2.92 -7.55 10.00
N ILE A 120 2.20 -6.97 9.04
CA ILE A 120 1.66 -7.70 7.88
C ILE A 120 2.79 -8.31 7.06
N ILE A 121 3.87 -7.57 6.82
CA ILE A 121 5.05 -8.07 6.09
C ILE A 121 5.70 -9.25 6.84
N GLN A 122 5.93 -9.10 8.15
CA GLN A 122 6.49 -10.18 8.97
C GLN A 122 5.60 -11.43 8.98
N GLN A 123 4.29 -11.26 9.10
CA GLN A 123 3.34 -12.36 9.01
C GLN A 123 3.36 -13.02 7.63
N SER A 124 3.51 -12.23 6.57
CA SER A 124 3.63 -12.74 5.19
C SER A 124 4.89 -13.56 4.98
N ILE A 125 6.03 -13.12 5.52
CA ILE A 125 7.31 -13.86 5.49
C ILE A 125 7.15 -15.22 6.17
N LYS A 126 6.53 -15.25 7.36
CA LYS A 126 6.27 -16.52 8.07
C LYS A 126 5.39 -17.48 7.27
N LEU A 127 4.41 -16.94 6.54
CA LEU A 127 3.52 -17.73 5.70
C LEU A 127 4.18 -18.28 4.43
N CYS A 128 5.19 -17.59 3.90
CA CYS A 128 5.94 -18.09 2.74
C CYS A 128 6.71 -19.38 3.03
N LYS A 129 6.99 -19.71 4.30
CA LYS A 129 7.65 -20.95 4.78
C LYS A 129 9.02 -21.27 4.14
N GLN A 130 9.50 -20.42 3.26
CA GLN A 130 10.79 -20.55 2.61
C GLN A 130 11.77 -19.56 3.25
N PRO A 131 13.05 -19.92 3.36
CA PRO A 131 14.05 -18.97 3.80
C PRO A 131 14.12 -17.80 2.80
N GLN A 132 14.32 -16.61 3.32
CA GLN A 132 14.55 -15.42 2.50
C GLN A 132 15.78 -15.62 1.62
N PRO A 133 15.68 -15.52 0.28
CA PRO A 133 16.76 -15.96 -0.62
C PRO A 133 17.93 -14.97 -0.73
N CYS A 134 17.68 -13.69 -0.50
CA CYS A 134 18.70 -12.65 -0.47
C CYS A 134 18.21 -11.49 0.41
N LYS A 135 19.06 -10.50 0.67
CA LYS A 135 18.65 -9.27 1.36
C LYS A 135 17.58 -8.55 0.56
N PHE A 136 16.62 -7.94 1.27
CA PHE A 136 15.60 -7.10 0.68
C PHE A 136 15.14 -6.01 1.65
N ALA A 137 14.54 -4.97 1.09
CA ALA A 137 13.82 -3.94 1.82
C ALA A 137 12.42 -3.74 1.24
N ALA A 138 11.40 -3.77 2.07
CA ALA A 138 10.09 -3.24 1.71
C ALA A 138 10.08 -1.74 1.99
N VAL A 139 9.81 -0.95 0.98
CA VAL A 139 9.96 0.50 1.01
C VAL A 139 8.62 1.16 0.73
N ALA A 140 8.14 1.98 1.67
CA ALA A 140 6.98 2.84 1.47
C ALA A 140 7.32 3.99 0.53
N MET A 141 6.33 4.40 -0.23
CA MET A 141 6.38 5.54 -1.14
C MET A 141 5.24 6.53 -0.81
N GLY A 142 5.22 7.66 -1.50
CA GLY A 142 4.12 8.61 -1.46
C GLY A 142 3.83 9.16 -0.07
N SER A 143 2.57 9.31 0.26
CA SER A 143 2.14 9.95 1.50
C SER A 143 2.50 9.17 2.78
N LEU A 144 2.64 7.84 2.72
CA LEU A 144 3.13 7.06 3.86
C LEU A 144 4.60 7.38 4.17
N ALA A 145 5.41 7.57 3.14
CA ALA A 145 6.81 7.96 3.30
C ALA A 145 6.95 9.40 3.84
N ARG A 146 6.06 10.33 3.40
CA ARG A 146 6.05 11.73 3.86
C ARG A 146 5.48 11.96 5.26
N GLY A 147 4.91 10.94 5.90
CA GLY A 147 4.32 11.13 7.23
C GLY A 147 2.91 11.75 7.22
N GLU A 148 2.19 11.66 6.10
CA GLU A 148 0.89 12.33 5.86
C GLU A 148 -0.29 11.36 5.88
N LYS A 149 -0.15 10.19 6.52
CA LYS A 149 -1.20 9.16 6.48
C LYS A 149 -2.16 9.20 7.65
N THR A 150 -3.39 8.82 7.35
CA THR A 150 -4.43 8.49 8.32
C THR A 150 -4.62 6.97 8.37
N SER A 151 -5.47 6.48 9.27
CA SER A 151 -5.78 5.04 9.37
C SER A 151 -6.62 4.50 8.19
N TYR A 152 -7.00 5.36 7.25
CA TYR A 152 -7.75 5.02 6.03
C TYR A 152 -6.91 5.51 4.85
N TYR A 153 -6.15 4.62 4.23
CA TYR A 153 -5.20 5.04 3.20
C TYR A 153 -4.84 3.91 2.23
N ASP A 154 -4.23 4.30 1.13
CA ASP A 154 -3.71 3.40 0.11
C ASP A 154 -2.23 3.11 0.39
N LEU A 155 -1.87 1.84 0.50
CA LEU A 155 -0.49 1.40 0.66
C LEU A 155 0.20 1.39 -0.71
N GLU A 156 1.20 2.23 -0.83
CA GLU A 156 2.12 2.28 -1.97
C GLU A 156 3.49 1.81 -1.49
N PHE A 157 3.98 0.71 -2.05
CA PHE A 157 5.28 0.17 -1.64
C PHE A 157 5.96 -0.60 -2.78
N LEU A 158 7.26 -0.72 -2.67
CA LEU A 158 8.09 -1.54 -3.54
C LEU A 158 8.97 -2.49 -2.72
N LEU A 159 9.51 -3.51 -3.36
CA LEU A 159 10.49 -4.42 -2.80
C LEU A 159 11.85 -4.16 -3.48
N LEU A 160 12.80 -3.62 -2.73
CA LEU A 160 14.20 -3.58 -3.14
C LEU A 160 14.83 -4.92 -2.80
N VAL A 161 15.49 -5.53 -3.76
CA VAL A 161 16.16 -6.82 -3.61
C VAL A 161 17.64 -6.69 -3.95
N GLU A 162 18.49 -7.42 -3.24
CA GLU A 162 19.94 -7.42 -3.47
C GLU A 162 20.28 -7.92 -4.87
N GLU A 163 19.61 -9.00 -5.30
CA GLU A 163 19.76 -9.56 -6.64
C GLU A 163 18.44 -10.14 -7.17
N LYS A 164 18.32 -10.18 -8.50
CA LYS A 164 17.09 -10.55 -9.21
C LYS A 164 17.29 -11.82 -10.05
N THR A 165 17.55 -12.95 -9.36
CA THR A 165 17.51 -14.27 -9.98
C THR A 165 16.08 -14.75 -10.19
N SER A 166 15.86 -15.75 -11.04
CA SER A 166 14.53 -16.36 -11.23
C SER A 166 13.97 -16.90 -9.92
N TYR A 167 14.82 -17.50 -9.08
CA TYR A 167 14.45 -18.04 -7.77
C TYR A 167 14.04 -16.92 -6.80
N ASN A 168 14.82 -15.85 -6.70
CA ASN A 168 14.54 -14.72 -5.83
C ASN A 168 13.21 -14.05 -6.21
N ILE A 169 12.98 -13.87 -7.51
CA ILE A 169 11.75 -13.26 -8.03
C ILE A 169 10.51 -14.11 -7.68
N GLU A 170 10.59 -15.43 -7.75
CA GLU A 170 9.46 -16.28 -7.36
C GLU A 170 9.11 -16.12 -5.87
N TYR A 171 10.12 -16.06 -5.00
CA TYR A 171 9.92 -15.81 -3.58
C TYR A 171 9.26 -14.43 -3.34
N PHE A 172 9.79 -13.36 -3.94
CA PHE A 172 9.27 -12.01 -3.71
C PHE A 172 7.90 -11.78 -4.36
N ARG A 173 7.56 -12.49 -5.43
CA ARG A 173 6.18 -12.55 -5.94
C ARG A 173 5.23 -13.20 -4.94
N LEU A 174 5.64 -14.33 -4.36
CA LEU A 174 4.84 -15.00 -3.34
C LEU A 174 4.66 -14.11 -2.11
N LEU A 175 5.72 -13.44 -1.66
CA LEU A 175 5.67 -12.49 -0.54
C LEU A 175 4.70 -11.32 -0.85
N ALA A 176 4.86 -10.65 -1.99
CA ALA A 176 4.00 -9.55 -2.41
C ALA A 176 2.54 -9.98 -2.51
N MET A 177 2.29 -11.17 -3.07
CA MET A 177 0.95 -11.75 -3.17
C MET A 177 0.37 -12.09 -1.80
N THR A 178 1.19 -12.58 -0.87
CA THR A 178 0.75 -12.88 0.50
C THR A 178 0.36 -11.60 1.24
N ILE A 179 1.16 -10.54 1.14
CA ILE A 179 0.82 -9.20 1.67
C ILE A 179 -0.51 -8.72 1.10
N PHE A 180 -0.68 -8.79 -0.23
CA PHE A 180 -1.92 -8.42 -0.90
C PHE A 180 -3.13 -9.17 -0.37
N PHE A 181 -3.01 -10.50 -0.18
CA PHE A 181 -4.12 -11.31 0.33
C PHE A 181 -4.44 -11.02 1.79
N LEU A 182 -3.44 -10.81 2.64
CA LEU A 182 -3.70 -10.45 4.03
C LEU A 182 -4.44 -9.11 4.12
N ILE A 183 -4.04 -8.11 3.33
CA ILE A 183 -4.72 -6.82 3.28
C ILE A 183 -6.12 -6.96 2.67
N GLY A 184 -6.27 -7.71 1.57
CA GLY A 184 -7.56 -7.94 0.93
C GLY A 184 -8.57 -8.64 1.83
N ASN A 185 -8.11 -9.56 2.69
CA ASN A 185 -8.96 -10.26 3.66
C ASN A 185 -9.45 -9.36 4.81
N LEU A 186 -8.91 -8.16 4.98
CA LEU A 186 -9.51 -7.16 5.86
C LEU A 186 -10.89 -6.72 5.36
N GLN A 187 -11.23 -7.00 4.13
CA GLN A 187 -12.48 -6.63 3.44
C GLN A 187 -12.70 -5.12 3.33
N GLU A 188 -11.60 -4.38 3.35
CA GLU A 188 -11.60 -2.93 3.20
C GLU A 188 -11.09 -2.50 1.81
N THR A 189 -10.48 -3.45 1.10
CA THR A 189 -10.02 -3.22 -0.26
C THR A 189 -11.19 -3.28 -1.20
N LYS A 190 -11.48 -2.17 -1.87
CA LYS A 190 -12.40 -2.14 -2.98
C LYS A 190 -11.74 -2.84 -4.17
N LEU A 191 -12.14 -4.07 -4.43
CA LEU A 191 -11.80 -4.71 -5.69
C LEU A 191 -12.65 -4.04 -6.77
N LYS A 192 -12.04 -3.23 -7.62
CA LYS A 192 -12.68 -2.38 -8.65
C LYS A 192 -13.67 -3.12 -9.57
N TYR A 193 -13.56 -4.44 -9.61
CA TYR A 193 -14.41 -5.34 -10.39
C TYR A 193 -15.42 -6.14 -9.56
N MET A 194 -15.33 -6.06 -8.24
CA MET A 194 -16.35 -6.64 -7.37
C MET A 194 -17.33 -5.56 -6.95
N ASN A 195 -18.29 -5.32 -7.81
CA ASN A 195 -19.47 -4.52 -7.49
C ASN A 195 -20.38 -5.34 -6.55
N ILE A 196 -19.86 -5.68 -5.38
CA ILE A 196 -20.61 -6.38 -4.33
C ILE A 196 -21.46 -5.33 -3.65
N GLU A 197 -22.78 -5.55 -3.63
CA GLU A 197 -23.77 -4.60 -3.08
C GLU A 197 -23.45 -4.23 -1.64
N GLU A 198 -23.01 -5.23 -0.84
CA GLU A 198 -22.60 -5.08 0.54
C GLU A 198 -21.34 -4.20 0.71
N LEU A 199 -20.55 -4.02 -0.35
CA LEU A 199 -19.37 -3.15 -0.36
C LEU A 199 -19.66 -1.78 -0.99
N LYS A 200 -20.84 -1.53 -1.57
CA LYS A 200 -21.23 -0.22 -2.12
C LYS A 200 -21.23 0.89 -1.06
N GLY A 201 -21.56 0.57 0.17
CA GLY A 201 -21.49 1.52 1.29
C GLY A 201 -20.07 2.03 1.60
N PHE A 202 -19.04 1.39 1.09
CA PHE A 202 -17.67 1.88 1.14
C PHE A 202 -17.39 3.00 0.13
N ASP A 203 -18.14 3.05 -0.98
CA ASP A 203 -17.99 4.09 -2.00
C ASP A 203 -18.64 5.40 -1.64
N ASP A 204 -19.87 5.31 -1.12
CA ASP A 204 -20.74 6.49 -0.93
C ASP A 204 -20.38 7.28 0.33
N THR A 205 -19.59 6.70 1.24
CA THR A 205 -19.26 7.32 2.53
C THR A 205 -17.86 7.93 2.61
N GLY A 206 -17.06 7.87 1.54
CA GLY A 206 -15.66 8.32 1.59
C GLY A 206 -14.78 7.52 2.58
N LYS A 207 -15.29 6.43 3.13
CA LYS A 207 -14.55 5.53 4.00
C LYS A 207 -13.66 4.62 3.16
N ASN A 208 -12.58 5.17 2.65
CA ASN A 208 -11.50 4.37 2.11
C ASN A 208 -10.86 3.59 3.26
N GLY A 209 -10.91 2.27 3.19
CA GLY A 209 -10.22 1.42 4.14
C GLY A 209 -8.73 1.33 3.86
N PHE A 210 -8.04 0.50 4.64
CA PHE A 210 -6.66 0.13 4.37
C PHE A 210 -6.61 -0.79 3.14
N LYS A 211 -6.01 -0.33 2.06
CA LYS A 211 -5.92 -1.06 0.78
C LYS A 211 -4.55 -0.87 0.14
N ILE A 212 -4.22 -1.73 -0.81
CA ILE A 212 -3.08 -1.49 -1.69
C ILE A 212 -3.57 -0.66 -2.87
N ASP A 213 -2.89 0.46 -3.13
CA ASP A 213 -3.13 1.26 -4.32
C ASP A 213 -2.54 0.53 -5.54
N GLY A 214 -3.37 -0.18 -6.27
CA GLY A 214 -2.85 -1.04 -7.33
C GLY A 214 -3.87 -1.38 -8.40
N LEU A 215 -5.07 -0.89 -8.26
CA LEU A 215 -6.15 -1.18 -9.20
C LEU A 215 -6.33 -0.08 -10.26
N GLN A 216 -5.66 1.05 -10.12
CA GLN A 216 -5.60 2.07 -11.16
C GLN A 216 -4.47 1.74 -12.14
N PRO A 217 -4.67 1.85 -13.47
CA PRO A 217 -3.59 1.64 -14.43
C PRO A 217 -2.39 2.57 -14.26
N LYS A 218 -2.59 3.65 -13.51
CA LYS A 218 -1.67 4.79 -13.37
C LYS A 218 -1.02 4.91 -11.98
N ALA A 219 -1.58 4.27 -10.95
CA ALA A 219 -1.09 4.35 -9.58
C ALA A 219 -0.26 3.12 -9.20
N GLY A 220 0.42 3.19 -8.05
CA GLY A 220 1.28 2.14 -7.52
C GLY A 220 0.63 0.76 -7.56
N ASN A 221 1.29 -0.21 -8.13
CA ASN A 221 0.77 -1.57 -8.28
C ASN A 221 1.32 -2.46 -7.16
N ILE A 222 0.66 -3.60 -6.96
CA ILE A 222 1.24 -4.70 -6.20
C ILE A 222 2.65 -4.95 -6.75
N PRO A 223 3.70 -5.09 -5.92
CA PRO A 223 5.07 -5.27 -6.40
C PRO A 223 5.25 -6.36 -7.45
N SER A 224 4.48 -7.44 -7.39
CA SER A 224 4.47 -8.50 -8.40
C SER A 224 3.70 -8.17 -9.67
N GLY A 225 3.03 -7.01 -9.74
CA GLY A 225 2.15 -6.61 -10.84
C GLY A 225 0.73 -7.16 -10.71
N ASN A 226 -0.16 -6.62 -11.56
CA ASN A 226 -1.60 -6.95 -11.57
C ASN A 226 -1.97 -8.07 -12.56
N GLY A 227 -1.01 -8.89 -12.96
CA GLY A 227 -1.19 -9.99 -13.92
C GLY A 227 -1.06 -9.57 -15.40
N ARG A 228 -0.82 -8.30 -15.70
CA ARG A 228 -0.50 -7.85 -17.06
C ARG A 228 0.99 -8.02 -17.32
N PRO A 229 1.40 -8.56 -18.50
CA PRO A 229 2.80 -8.81 -18.82
C PRO A 229 3.70 -7.59 -18.66
N GLU A 230 3.24 -6.40 -19.06
CA GLU A 230 3.96 -5.13 -18.99
C GLU A 230 4.15 -4.59 -17.57
N GLN A 231 3.43 -5.15 -16.60
CA GLN A 231 3.51 -4.75 -15.18
C GLN A 231 4.11 -5.83 -14.29
N LYS A 232 4.55 -6.94 -14.91
CA LYS A 232 5.12 -8.05 -14.16
C LYS A 232 6.40 -7.60 -13.45
N ASP A 233 6.41 -7.79 -12.13
CA ASP A 233 7.54 -7.47 -11.23
C ASP A 233 8.00 -5.99 -11.27
N LYS A 234 7.13 -5.08 -11.68
CA LYS A 234 7.46 -3.68 -11.89
C LYS A 234 8.03 -3.00 -10.63
N PHE A 235 7.62 -3.44 -9.45
CA PHE A 235 8.05 -2.92 -8.17
C PHE A 235 8.84 -3.95 -7.32
N ILE A 236 9.39 -4.99 -7.95
CA ILE A 236 10.44 -5.84 -7.39
C ILE A 236 11.71 -5.49 -8.14
N LEU A 237 12.57 -4.67 -7.56
CA LEU A 237 13.68 -4.01 -8.24
C LEU A 237 14.96 -4.15 -7.43
N THR A 238 16.10 -4.29 -8.12
CA THR A 238 17.38 -4.00 -7.50
C THR A 238 17.56 -2.49 -7.34
N VAL A 239 18.45 -2.06 -6.45
CA VAL A 239 18.79 -0.63 -6.29
C VAL A 239 19.20 -0.01 -7.62
N ARG A 240 20.01 -0.73 -8.42
CA ARG A 240 20.46 -0.28 -9.75
C ARG A 240 19.29 -0.07 -10.72
N GLU A 241 18.34 -1.00 -10.77
CA GLU A 241 17.15 -0.88 -11.61
C GLU A 241 16.30 0.31 -11.18
N LEU A 242 16.09 0.50 -9.87
CA LEU A 242 15.31 1.63 -9.34
C LEU A 242 15.96 2.97 -9.68
N ILE A 243 17.28 3.10 -9.51
CA ILE A 243 18.05 4.30 -9.92
C ILE A 243 17.87 4.54 -11.40
N THR A 244 17.99 3.50 -12.23
CA THR A 244 17.86 3.63 -13.69
C THR A 244 16.46 4.13 -14.07
N GLU A 245 15.40 3.58 -13.48
CA GLU A 245 14.02 4.02 -13.74
C GLU A 245 13.79 5.45 -13.23
N TYR A 246 14.27 5.79 -12.04
CA TYR A 246 14.19 7.15 -11.51
C TYR A 246 14.89 8.17 -12.41
N THR A 247 16.11 7.86 -12.87
CA THR A 247 16.89 8.74 -13.78
C THR A 247 16.19 8.95 -15.13
N LYS A 248 15.64 7.88 -15.73
CA LYS A 248 14.89 7.98 -16.99
C LYS A 248 13.70 8.93 -16.87
N ILE A 249 13.01 8.88 -15.75
CA ILE A 249 11.83 9.70 -15.51
C ILE A 249 12.26 11.15 -15.26
N TRP A 250 13.31 11.36 -14.45
CA TRP A 250 13.83 12.69 -14.12
C TRP A 250 14.31 13.46 -15.34
N ASN A 251 15.00 12.78 -16.27
CA ASN A 251 15.58 13.39 -17.46
C ASN A 251 14.61 13.54 -18.64
N ASN A 252 13.37 13.10 -18.53
CA ASN A 252 12.37 13.17 -19.60
C ASN A 252 11.17 14.03 -19.19
N PRO A 253 11.20 15.34 -19.48
CA PRO A 253 10.15 16.29 -19.11
C PRO A 253 8.86 16.20 -19.96
N ASP A 254 8.67 15.12 -20.73
CA ASP A 254 7.49 14.96 -21.59
C ASP A 254 6.18 15.03 -20.77
N PRO A 255 5.24 15.95 -21.11
CA PRO A 255 3.95 16.09 -20.40
C PRO A 255 3.01 14.88 -20.52
N GLU A 256 3.10 14.08 -21.59
CA GLU A 256 2.43 12.76 -21.64
C GLU A 256 3.05 11.76 -20.66
N ALA A 257 4.21 12.05 -20.17
CA ALA A 257 4.83 11.41 -19.02
C ALA A 257 4.17 11.78 -17.66
N SER A 258 2.98 12.36 -17.62
CA SER A 258 2.24 12.62 -16.38
C SER A 258 2.08 11.33 -15.53
N MET A 259 2.00 10.17 -16.19
CA MET A 259 2.09 8.86 -15.54
C MET A 259 3.47 8.55 -14.94
N LYS A 260 4.53 9.12 -15.52
CA LYS A 260 5.91 9.00 -15.03
C LYS A 260 6.19 10.01 -13.93
N GLY A 261 5.59 11.20 -14.01
CA GLY A 261 5.64 12.22 -12.97
C GLY A 261 5.10 11.74 -11.64
N ASP A 262 4.02 10.97 -11.65
CA ASP A 262 3.44 10.37 -10.45
C ASP A 262 4.42 9.41 -9.76
N PHE A 263 5.12 8.57 -10.52
CA PHE A 263 6.11 7.65 -9.96
C PHE A 263 7.33 8.39 -9.38
N THR A 264 7.81 9.43 -10.04
CA THR A 264 8.91 10.27 -9.52
C THR A 264 8.48 11.01 -8.26
N ALA A 265 7.27 11.56 -8.24
CA ALA A 265 6.71 12.20 -7.06
C ALA A 265 6.55 11.21 -5.89
N MET A 266 6.15 9.97 -6.18
CA MET A 266 6.07 8.89 -5.19
C MET A 266 7.43 8.53 -4.62
N LEU A 267 8.49 8.46 -5.46
CA LEU A 267 9.86 8.15 -5.07
C LEU A 267 10.61 9.34 -4.48
N GLY A 268 10.08 10.56 -4.58
CA GLY A 268 10.64 11.76 -3.98
C GLY A 268 10.86 11.60 -2.47
N HIS A 269 9.98 10.86 -1.81
CA HIS A 269 10.09 10.48 -0.40
C HIS A 269 9.90 8.98 -0.27
N THR A 270 10.86 8.31 0.36
CA THR A 270 10.79 6.89 0.65
C THR A 270 11.03 6.62 2.13
N ALA A 271 10.50 5.52 2.64
CA ALA A 271 10.71 5.13 4.03
C ALA A 271 10.76 3.60 4.16
N LEU A 272 11.68 3.11 4.98
CA LEU A 272 11.78 1.68 5.26
C LEU A 272 10.52 1.21 6.01
N LEU A 273 9.91 0.15 5.51
CA LEU A 273 8.85 -0.59 6.20
C LEU A 273 9.41 -1.83 6.88
N TYR A 274 10.30 -2.57 6.20
CA TYR A 274 10.90 -3.79 6.71
C TYR A 274 12.17 -4.12 5.93
N GLY A 275 13.12 -4.82 6.57
CA GLY A 275 14.27 -5.45 5.93
C GLY A 275 15.56 -4.65 6.04
N ASP A 276 16.42 -4.76 5.03
CA ASP A 276 17.79 -4.21 5.03
C ASP A 276 17.79 -2.72 4.68
N ALA A 277 18.08 -1.87 5.67
CA ALA A 277 18.16 -0.42 5.52
C ALA A 277 19.23 0.01 4.50
N ALA A 278 20.33 -0.74 4.39
CA ALA A 278 21.43 -0.37 3.49
C ALA A 278 21.01 -0.35 2.01
N LEU A 279 20.03 -1.17 1.61
CA LEU A 279 19.49 -1.12 0.24
C LEU A 279 18.76 0.21 -0.03
N LEU A 280 18.00 0.70 0.95
CA LEU A 280 17.32 1.99 0.83
C LEU A 280 18.30 3.14 0.86
N GLU A 281 19.29 3.10 1.76
CA GLU A 281 20.34 4.12 1.87
C GLU A 281 21.15 4.28 0.60
N GLN A 282 21.45 3.18 -0.11
CA GLN A 282 22.12 3.22 -1.42
C GLN A 282 21.27 3.97 -2.44
N PHE A 283 19.96 3.73 -2.49
CA PHE A 283 19.04 4.45 -3.39
C PHE A 283 18.96 5.94 -3.03
N GLU A 284 18.75 6.27 -1.77
CA GLU A 284 18.64 7.66 -1.32
C GLU A 284 19.93 8.46 -1.59
N SER A 285 21.10 7.85 -1.35
CA SER A 285 22.38 8.46 -1.64
C SER A 285 22.55 8.77 -3.14
N ALA A 286 22.18 7.82 -3.99
CA ALA A 286 22.23 8.02 -5.44
C ALA A 286 21.25 9.12 -5.90
N LYS A 287 20.05 9.15 -5.35
CA LYS A 287 19.03 10.17 -5.64
C LYS A 287 19.52 11.59 -5.28
N HIS A 288 20.13 11.76 -4.11
CA HIS A 288 20.70 13.05 -3.70
C HIS A 288 21.80 13.52 -4.63
N GLY A 289 22.63 12.63 -5.15
CA GLY A 289 23.67 12.98 -6.13
C GLY A 289 23.13 13.44 -7.49
N MET A 290 21.85 13.14 -7.81
CA MET A 290 21.21 13.58 -9.06
C MET A 290 20.51 14.94 -8.95
N THR A 291 20.20 15.37 -7.73
CA THR A 291 19.47 16.62 -7.45
C THR A 291 20.39 17.76 -7.00
N ALA A 292 21.65 17.49 -6.78
CA ALA A 292 22.70 18.45 -6.44
C ALA A 292 23.37 19.00 -7.69
#